data_4b25e5d817338aaabb92a39c27f8ed63
#
_entry.id   4b25e5d817338aaabb92a39c27f8ed63
#
_cell.length_a   1.000
_cell.length_b   1.000
_cell.length_c   1.000
_cell.angle_alpha   90.00
_cell.angle_beta   90.00
_cell.angle_gamma   90.00
#
_symmetry.space_group_name_H-M   'P 1'
#
loop_
_entity.id
_entity.type
_entity.pdbx_description
1 polymer ?
#
loop_
_entity_poly.entity_id
_entity_poly.type
_entity_poly.pdbx_seq_one_letter_code
_entity_poly.pdbx_strand_id
1 'polypeptide(L)'
;MRDLYKTDYEVGQDNIRTWGMDMHNPVFIISSILVLLFVIGTLIFPSEAKQAFDGSKGWSIDNFDWLFLVAGNIFVLFCLLLILLPVGRIRLGGVDAKPEFSLLSWFAMLFAAGMGIGLMFWSVAEPAAYYSDWWGTPLGVAPQTPEGADLALGATMFHWGLHPWAIYAVVALSLAFFSYNKGLPLTIRSAFYPFIKDHSWGWFGHVIDVVAVMATIFGLATSLGFGAQQAAGGLSYLFGIDSGINTQIAIIIGVTSIAIISVVRGLDGGVKLLSNINMTLALVLLLFVIAVGAGLGIFNEIARTAGSYAQNIIPLSNWIGREDEKFYNGWTVFYWAWWISWSPFVGMFIARVSKGRTVRQFIIAVLLVPTVVTLIWMSAFGGAGIDQMQAGVGELADGVSEVSLALFQMLANLPWAMWTSSLAIVLVLVFFITSSDSGSLVIDSITAGGKLDAPVPQRIFWATMEGLIAGALLFGGGADALGALQAAAITVGLPFTLVLLAMCVALYMGLSHERRYVLGEGRGAKGDSAAAESSA
;
A
#
# COMPACT_ATOMS: atom_id res chain seq x y z
N MET A 1 -18.09 -27.94 22.71
CA MET A 1 -16.87 -27.95 21.88
C MET A 1 -15.91 -26.89 22.41
N ARG A 2 -14.64 -27.24 22.63
CA ARG A 2 -13.65 -26.21 23.04
C ARG A 2 -13.54 -25.17 21.92
N ASP A 3 -13.63 -23.91 22.30
CA ASP A 3 -13.36 -22.81 21.38
C ASP A 3 -11.89 -22.90 20.95
N LEU A 4 -11.65 -23.26 19.69
CA LEU A 4 -10.31 -23.49 19.13
C LEU A 4 -9.45 -22.22 19.08
N TYR A 5 -10.05 -21.06 19.33
CA TYR A 5 -9.40 -19.74 19.30
C TYR A 5 -9.29 -19.09 20.69
N LYS A 6 -9.63 -19.84 21.75
CA LYS A 6 -9.47 -19.34 23.11
C LYS A 6 -8.00 -19.37 23.51
N THR A 7 -7.47 -18.23 23.86
CA THR A 7 -6.11 -18.05 24.36
C THR A 7 -6.15 -17.29 25.69
N ASP A 8 -5.19 -17.56 26.56
CA ASP A 8 -5.01 -16.80 27.80
C ASP A 8 -4.06 -15.60 27.61
N TYR A 9 -3.62 -15.34 26.37
CA TYR A 9 -2.75 -14.22 26.04
C TYR A 9 -3.51 -12.89 26.14
N GLU A 10 -2.96 -11.97 26.92
CA GLU A 10 -3.48 -10.61 27.06
C GLU A 10 -2.63 -9.61 26.27
N VAL A 11 -3.29 -8.65 25.59
CA VAL A 11 -2.61 -7.61 24.82
C VAL A 11 -1.70 -6.80 25.74
N GLY A 12 -0.41 -6.79 25.41
CA GLY A 12 0.61 -6.04 26.14
C GLY A 12 1.17 -6.75 27.37
N GLN A 13 0.87 -8.05 27.61
CA GLN A 13 1.43 -8.79 28.74
C GLN A 13 2.97 -8.89 28.69
N ASP A 14 3.55 -8.93 27.49
CA ASP A 14 5.00 -9.03 27.28
C ASP A 14 5.67 -7.65 27.12
N ASN A 15 4.94 -6.55 27.39
CA ASN A 15 5.45 -5.22 27.19
C ASN A 15 6.36 -4.76 28.32
N ILE A 16 7.43 -4.07 27.94
CA ILE A 16 8.32 -3.36 28.86
C ILE A 16 7.92 -1.88 28.85
N ARG A 17 7.67 -1.36 30.04
CA ARG A 17 7.33 0.05 30.23
C ARG A 17 8.53 0.80 30.79
N THR A 18 9.15 1.59 29.93
CA THR A 18 10.30 2.44 30.30
C THR A 18 10.35 3.68 29.41
N TRP A 19 10.96 4.76 29.89
CA TRP A 19 11.09 6.04 29.19
C TRP A 19 9.78 6.60 28.64
N GLY A 20 8.66 6.32 29.28
CA GLY A 20 7.33 6.72 28.82
C GLY A 20 6.80 5.95 27.61
N MET A 21 7.45 4.84 27.23
CA MET A 21 7.02 3.92 26.17
C MET A 21 6.44 2.64 26.75
N ASP A 22 5.62 1.93 25.95
CA ASP A 22 4.98 0.64 26.26
C ASP A 22 5.31 -0.35 25.11
N MET A 23 6.51 -0.92 25.17
CA MET A 23 7.16 -1.61 24.06
C MET A 23 7.00 -3.13 24.19
N HIS A 24 6.49 -3.78 23.15
CA HIS A 24 6.44 -5.24 23.10
C HIS A 24 7.86 -5.82 22.99
N ASN A 25 8.23 -6.60 23.96
CA ASN A 25 9.49 -7.34 23.96
C ASN A 25 9.27 -8.74 23.34
N PRO A 26 10.02 -9.14 22.27
CA PRO A 26 11.22 -8.48 21.70
C PRO A 26 10.96 -7.67 20.40
N VAL A 27 9.72 -7.59 19.90
CA VAL A 27 9.44 -7.04 18.55
C VAL A 27 9.93 -5.60 18.41
N PHE A 28 9.60 -4.72 19.38
CA PHE A 28 10.07 -3.33 19.34
C PHE A 28 11.59 -3.24 19.32
N ILE A 29 12.25 -3.99 20.20
CA ILE A 29 13.71 -3.92 20.38
C ILE A 29 14.43 -4.38 19.12
N ILE A 30 14.04 -5.54 18.57
CA ILE A 30 14.67 -6.10 17.36
C ILE A 30 14.44 -5.16 16.17
N SER A 31 13.21 -4.71 15.96
CA SER A 31 12.88 -3.80 14.85
C SER A 31 13.65 -2.48 14.96
N SER A 32 13.73 -1.90 16.15
CA SER A 32 14.50 -0.67 16.39
C SER A 32 15.99 -0.83 16.11
N ILE A 33 16.58 -1.94 16.55
CA ILE A 33 17.99 -2.24 16.29
C ILE A 33 18.24 -2.39 14.77
N LEU A 34 17.40 -3.14 14.07
CA LEU A 34 17.53 -3.34 12.62
C LEU A 34 17.45 -2.01 11.85
N VAL A 35 16.47 -1.16 12.22
CA VAL A 35 16.31 0.17 11.61
C VAL A 35 17.52 1.08 11.91
N LEU A 36 17.97 1.12 13.15
CA LEU A 36 19.13 1.94 13.53
C LEU A 36 20.42 1.47 12.85
N LEU A 37 20.65 0.15 12.78
CA LEU A 37 21.80 -0.41 12.04
C LEU A 37 21.73 -0.06 10.56
N PHE A 38 20.55 -0.13 9.95
CA PHE A 38 20.37 0.27 8.56
C PHE A 38 20.69 1.76 8.35
N VAL A 39 20.09 2.65 9.13
CA VAL A 39 20.28 4.11 9.00
C VAL A 39 21.75 4.48 9.26
N ILE A 40 22.32 4.05 10.37
CA ILE A 40 23.72 4.37 10.75
C ILE A 40 24.68 3.78 9.73
N GLY A 41 24.47 2.51 9.33
CA GLY A 41 25.30 1.84 8.33
C GLY A 41 25.30 2.56 7.00
N THR A 42 24.13 2.96 6.52
CA THR A 42 24.00 3.69 5.24
C THR A 42 24.65 5.08 5.30
N LEU A 43 24.55 5.79 6.43
CA LEU A 43 25.16 7.11 6.57
C LEU A 43 26.69 7.06 6.70
N ILE A 44 27.24 6.02 7.33
CA ILE A 44 28.69 5.86 7.51
C ILE A 44 29.34 5.24 6.25
N PHE A 45 28.65 4.29 5.61
CA PHE A 45 29.17 3.50 4.49
C PHE A 45 28.22 3.58 3.27
N PRO A 46 28.01 4.77 2.67
CA PRO A 46 27.00 4.95 1.60
C PRO A 46 27.32 4.12 0.35
N SER A 47 28.59 3.94 -0.02
CA SER A 47 28.99 3.15 -1.18
C SER A 47 28.69 1.67 -1.01
N GLU A 48 28.99 1.12 0.16
CA GLU A 48 28.72 -0.28 0.51
C GLU A 48 27.21 -0.50 0.66
N ALA A 49 26.48 0.47 1.21
CA ALA A 49 25.03 0.43 1.30
C ALA A 49 24.40 0.40 -0.10
N LYS A 50 24.88 1.22 -1.04
CA LYS A 50 24.40 1.18 -2.43
C LYS A 50 24.65 -0.19 -3.08
N GLN A 51 25.84 -0.74 -2.92
CA GLN A 51 26.16 -2.09 -3.43
C GLN A 51 25.24 -3.15 -2.80
N ALA A 52 24.94 -3.04 -1.50
CA ALA A 52 24.02 -3.93 -0.82
C ALA A 52 22.57 -3.78 -1.35
N PHE A 53 22.12 -2.55 -1.62
CA PHE A 53 20.79 -2.30 -2.20
C PHE A 53 20.68 -2.90 -3.60
N ASP A 54 21.65 -2.61 -4.48
CA ASP A 54 21.68 -3.12 -5.85
C ASP A 54 21.80 -4.65 -5.86
N GLY A 55 22.65 -5.21 -4.99
CA GLY A 55 22.83 -6.66 -4.86
C GLY A 55 21.60 -7.37 -4.33
N SER A 56 20.92 -6.83 -3.30
CA SER A 56 19.70 -7.43 -2.76
C SER A 56 18.53 -7.35 -3.74
N LYS A 57 18.38 -6.22 -4.45
CA LYS A 57 17.39 -6.05 -5.52
C LYS A 57 17.65 -7.06 -6.65
N GLY A 58 18.88 -7.10 -7.17
CA GLY A 58 19.27 -8.03 -8.24
C GLY A 58 19.01 -9.48 -7.85
N TRP A 59 19.51 -9.91 -6.69
CA TRP A 59 19.29 -11.27 -6.20
C TRP A 59 17.80 -11.62 -6.04
N SER A 60 17.00 -10.69 -5.53
CA SER A 60 15.56 -10.92 -5.35
C SER A 60 14.84 -11.04 -6.69
N ILE A 61 15.20 -10.23 -7.68
CA ILE A 61 14.64 -10.29 -9.03
C ILE A 61 15.09 -11.58 -9.73
N ASP A 62 16.38 -11.86 -9.79
CA ASP A 62 16.93 -13.01 -10.51
C ASP A 62 16.39 -14.37 -10.03
N ASN A 63 15.98 -14.46 -8.74
CA ASN A 63 15.53 -15.71 -8.16
C ASN A 63 14.02 -15.77 -7.89
N PHE A 64 13.35 -14.62 -7.67
CA PHE A 64 11.98 -14.57 -7.14
C PHE A 64 11.04 -13.59 -7.85
N ASP A 65 11.38 -13.07 -9.03
CA ASP A 65 10.51 -12.23 -9.84
C ASP A 65 9.13 -12.90 -10.08
N TRP A 66 9.16 -14.17 -10.46
CA TRP A 66 7.97 -14.99 -10.67
C TRP A 66 7.09 -15.10 -9.41
N LEU A 67 7.70 -15.12 -8.22
CA LEU A 67 6.96 -15.28 -6.96
C LEU A 67 6.06 -14.08 -6.69
N PHE A 68 6.51 -12.86 -6.99
CA PHE A 68 5.69 -11.66 -6.83
C PHE A 68 4.44 -11.70 -7.71
N LEU A 69 4.58 -12.12 -8.99
CA LEU A 69 3.43 -12.23 -9.89
C LEU A 69 2.48 -13.36 -9.49
N VAL A 70 3.03 -14.53 -9.20
CA VAL A 70 2.23 -15.67 -8.74
C VAL A 70 1.45 -15.30 -7.47
N ALA A 71 2.11 -14.65 -6.51
CA ALA A 71 1.47 -14.21 -5.29
C ALA A 71 0.35 -13.19 -5.56
N GLY A 72 0.61 -12.16 -6.39
CA GLY A 72 -0.39 -11.18 -6.80
C GLY A 72 -1.62 -11.84 -7.41
N ASN A 73 -1.42 -12.79 -8.32
CA ASN A 73 -2.50 -13.55 -8.94
C ASN A 73 -3.26 -14.41 -7.90
N ILE A 74 -2.55 -15.07 -6.99
CA ILE A 74 -3.18 -15.85 -5.92
C ILE A 74 -4.07 -14.96 -5.06
N PHE A 75 -3.63 -13.75 -4.70
CA PHE A 75 -4.43 -12.84 -3.88
C PHE A 75 -5.72 -12.41 -4.58
N VAL A 76 -5.66 -12.09 -5.87
CA VAL A 76 -6.87 -11.78 -6.68
C VAL A 76 -7.82 -12.97 -6.74
N LEU A 77 -7.30 -14.15 -7.12
CA LEU A 77 -8.11 -15.36 -7.23
C LEU A 77 -8.71 -15.78 -5.88
N PHE A 78 -7.94 -15.65 -4.81
CA PHE A 78 -8.40 -15.92 -3.45
C PHE A 78 -9.55 -15.00 -3.04
N CYS A 79 -9.43 -13.69 -3.29
CA CYS A 79 -10.51 -12.73 -3.04
C CYS A 79 -11.77 -13.10 -3.85
N LEU A 80 -11.64 -13.40 -5.14
CA LEU A 80 -12.76 -13.81 -5.98
C LEU A 80 -13.39 -15.11 -5.48
N LEU A 81 -12.58 -16.08 -5.06
CA LEU A 81 -13.06 -17.32 -4.46
C LEU A 81 -13.88 -17.07 -3.20
N LEU A 82 -13.41 -16.21 -2.29
CA LEU A 82 -14.14 -15.86 -1.07
C LEU A 82 -15.49 -15.16 -1.35
N ILE A 83 -15.59 -14.38 -2.44
CA ILE A 83 -16.86 -13.77 -2.87
C ILE A 83 -17.87 -14.86 -3.26
N LEU A 84 -17.42 -15.88 -3.99
CA LEU A 84 -18.29 -16.93 -4.52
C LEU A 84 -18.69 -17.95 -3.46
N LEU A 85 -17.77 -18.27 -2.55
CA LEU A 85 -18.00 -19.27 -1.52
C LEU A 85 -19.01 -18.82 -0.45
N PRO A 86 -19.67 -19.78 0.23
CA PRO A 86 -20.59 -19.46 1.32
C PRO A 86 -19.95 -18.73 2.50
N VAL A 87 -18.63 -18.84 2.71
CA VAL A 87 -17.89 -18.07 3.73
C VAL A 87 -18.00 -16.56 3.53
N GLY A 88 -18.29 -16.12 2.29
CA GLY A 88 -18.57 -14.72 1.97
C GLY A 88 -19.75 -14.10 2.73
N ARG A 89 -20.63 -14.92 3.32
CA ARG A 89 -21.77 -14.47 4.14
C ARG A 89 -21.39 -14.16 5.60
N ILE A 90 -20.22 -14.60 6.04
CA ILE A 90 -19.75 -14.34 7.42
C ILE A 90 -19.65 -12.83 7.64
N ARG A 91 -20.15 -12.38 8.79
CA ARG A 91 -20.12 -10.98 9.19
C ARG A 91 -18.94 -10.72 10.13
N LEU A 92 -18.17 -9.69 9.84
CA LEU A 92 -17.06 -9.26 10.67
C LEU A 92 -17.57 -8.70 12.01
N GLY A 93 -17.18 -9.33 13.11
CA GLY A 93 -17.66 -9.01 14.46
C GLY A 93 -18.85 -9.86 14.93
N GLY A 94 -19.24 -10.89 14.17
CA GLY A 94 -20.32 -11.82 14.54
C GLY A 94 -21.67 -11.45 13.92
N VAL A 95 -22.67 -12.33 14.09
CA VAL A 95 -23.98 -12.23 13.42
C VAL A 95 -24.75 -10.96 13.75
N ASP A 96 -24.61 -10.46 14.98
CA ASP A 96 -25.33 -9.28 15.48
C ASP A 96 -24.57 -7.97 15.24
N ALA A 97 -23.35 -8.03 14.72
CA ALA A 97 -22.55 -6.83 14.47
C ALA A 97 -23.19 -5.94 13.40
N LYS A 98 -23.26 -4.65 13.69
CA LYS A 98 -23.77 -3.64 12.76
C LYS A 98 -22.61 -2.81 12.21
N PRO A 99 -22.70 -2.36 10.93
CA PRO A 99 -21.71 -1.44 10.40
C PRO A 99 -21.63 -0.15 11.24
N GLU A 100 -20.42 0.25 11.61
CA GLU A 100 -20.16 1.48 12.36
C GLU A 100 -20.34 2.74 11.49
N PHE A 101 -20.13 2.59 10.17
CA PHE A 101 -20.20 3.68 9.21
C PHE A 101 -21.29 3.42 8.16
N SER A 102 -21.93 4.49 7.68
CA SER A 102 -22.83 4.40 6.51
C SER A 102 -22.06 3.85 5.29
N LEU A 103 -22.77 3.35 4.29
CA LEU A 103 -22.13 2.80 3.09
C LEU A 103 -21.28 3.85 2.36
N LEU A 104 -21.81 5.08 2.23
CA LEU A 104 -21.11 6.17 1.55
C LEU A 104 -19.86 6.62 2.33
N SER A 105 -19.96 6.77 3.65
CA SER A 105 -18.80 7.12 4.48
C SER A 105 -17.71 6.04 4.42
N TRP A 106 -18.12 4.78 4.42
CA TRP A 106 -17.18 3.67 4.30
C TRP A 106 -16.47 3.66 2.94
N PHE A 107 -17.20 3.89 1.84
CA PHE A 107 -16.60 4.02 0.51
C PHE A 107 -15.63 5.20 0.43
N ALA A 108 -15.97 6.34 1.04
CA ALA A 108 -15.07 7.48 1.11
C ALA A 108 -13.78 7.17 1.89
N MET A 109 -13.86 6.38 2.97
CA MET A 109 -12.69 5.93 3.73
C MET A 109 -11.84 4.92 2.93
N LEU A 110 -12.46 3.98 2.19
CA LEU A 110 -11.73 3.08 1.29
C LEU A 110 -11.02 3.86 0.17
N PHE A 111 -11.67 4.87 -0.37
CA PHE A 111 -11.05 5.78 -1.33
C PHE A 111 -9.84 6.50 -0.72
N ALA A 112 -10.01 7.08 0.47
CA ALA A 112 -8.93 7.77 1.16
C ALA A 112 -7.72 6.87 1.45
N ALA A 113 -7.95 5.57 1.70
CA ALA A 113 -6.87 4.60 1.89
C ALA A 113 -6.03 4.38 0.62
N GLY A 114 -6.61 4.60 -0.56
CA GLY A 114 -5.93 4.44 -1.85
C GLY A 114 -5.25 5.71 -2.38
N MET A 115 -5.58 6.85 -1.80
CA MET A 115 -4.99 8.12 -2.22
C MET A 115 -3.70 8.39 -1.45
N GLY A 116 -2.63 8.67 -2.16
CA GLY A 116 -1.34 8.90 -1.54
C GLY A 116 -0.32 9.51 -2.49
N ILE A 117 0.90 9.64 -2.00
CA ILE A 117 2.06 10.16 -2.75
C ILE A 117 2.24 9.41 -4.07
N GLY A 118 2.06 8.09 -4.05
CA GLY A 118 2.24 7.25 -5.23
C GLY A 118 1.36 7.67 -6.41
N LEU A 119 0.09 7.99 -6.17
CA LEU A 119 -0.79 8.51 -7.25
C LEU A 119 -0.30 9.83 -7.82
N MET A 120 0.20 10.73 -6.98
CA MET A 120 0.76 12.01 -7.44
C MET A 120 2.06 11.81 -8.23
N PHE A 121 2.90 10.90 -7.76
CA PHE A 121 4.21 10.64 -8.35
C PHE A 121 4.11 9.91 -9.70
N TRP A 122 3.26 8.91 -9.80
CA TRP A 122 3.22 7.99 -10.93
C TRP A 122 2.10 8.24 -11.95
N SER A 123 1.09 9.06 -11.63
CA SER A 123 -0.10 9.20 -12.48
C SER A 123 0.17 9.68 -13.91
N VAL A 124 1.20 10.49 -14.09
CA VAL A 124 1.67 10.95 -15.42
C VAL A 124 2.93 10.19 -15.81
N ALA A 125 3.86 10.04 -14.86
CA ALA A 125 5.17 9.49 -15.12
C ALA A 125 5.12 8.04 -15.64
N GLU A 126 4.29 7.19 -15.03
CA GLU A 126 4.21 5.77 -15.37
C GLU A 126 3.69 5.54 -16.80
N PRO A 127 2.48 6.01 -17.18
CA PRO A 127 2.00 5.81 -18.55
C PRO A 127 2.86 6.53 -19.61
N ALA A 128 3.44 7.69 -19.28
CA ALA A 128 4.37 8.37 -20.16
C ALA A 128 5.68 7.59 -20.37
N ALA A 129 6.19 6.98 -19.30
CA ALA A 129 7.37 6.12 -19.37
C ALA A 129 7.15 4.89 -20.26
N TYR A 130 5.99 4.24 -20.14
CA TYR A 130 5.64 3.08 -20.99
C TYR A 130 5.45 3.49 -22.44
N TYR A 131 4.79 4.61 -22.68
CA TYR A 131 4.55 5.11 -24.02
C TYR A 131 5.86 5.52 -24.74
N SER A 132 6.84 6.08 -24.02
CA SER A 132 8.12 6.53 -24.57
C SER A 132 9.26 5.52 -24.50
N ASP A 133 9.03 4.32 -23.95
CA ASP A 133 10.09 3.31 -23.70
C ASP A 133 11.21 3.83 -22.78
N TRP A 134 10.83 4.60 -21.75
CA TRP A 134 11.83 5.12 -20.81
C TRP A 134 12.55 4.00 -20.02
N TRP A 135 11.82 2.91 -19.68
CA TRP A 135 12.37 1.74 -18.99
C TRP A 135 11.65 0.45 -19.40
N GLY A 136 11.52 0.21 -20.69
CA GLY A 136 10.80 -0.92 -21.26
C GLY A 136 9.31 -0.63 -21.47
N THR A 137 8.74 -1.30 -22.48
CA THR A 137 7.33 -1.23 -22.82
C THR A 137 6.59 -2.48 -22.36
N PRO A 138 5.33 -2.36 -21.88
CA PRO A 138 4.56 -3.53 -21.48
C PRO A 138 4.32 -4.47 -22.66
N LEU A 139 4.55 -5.77 -22.46
CA LEU A 139 4.38 -6.84 -23.44
C LEU A 139 5.16 -6.61 -24.76
N GLY A 140 6.21 -5.78 -24.72
CA GLY A 140 7.03 -5.47 -25.89
C GLY A 140 6.31 -4.67 -26.96
N VAL A 141 5.23 -3.96 -26.63
CA VAL A 141 4.52 -3.10 -27.60
C VAL A 141 5.44 -2.01 -28.15
N ALA A 142 5.27 -1.67 -29.43
CA ALA A 142 6.04 -0.59 -30.03
C ALA A 142 5.74 0.75 -29.36
N PRO A 143 6.77 1.50 -28.89
CA PRO A 143 6.57 2.79 -28.26
C PRO A 143 6.03 3.83 -29.24
N GLN A 144 5.39 4.86 -28.73
CA GLN A 144 4.86 6.00 -29.50
C GLN A 144 3.87 5.61 -30.61
N THR A 145 3.14 4.50 -30.40
CA THR A 145 2.05 4.07 -31.29
C THR A 145 0.69 4.21 -30.59
N PRO A 146 -0.44 4.24 -31.32
CA PRO A 146 -1.77 4.22 -30.70
C PRO A 146 -1.99 3.02 -29.80
N GLU A 147 -1.53 1.84 -30.21
CA GLU A 147 -1.59 0.61 -29.42
C GLU A 147 -0.71 0.71 -28.16
N GLY A 148 0.48 1.31 -28.28
CA GLY A 148 1.36 1.60 -27.16
C GLY A 148 0.72 2.55 -26.15
N ALA A 149 -0.05 3.55 -26.59
CA ALA A 149 -0.78 4.47 -25.73
C ALA A 149 -1.88 3.76 -24.94
N ASP A 150 -2.67 2.90 -25.60
CA ASP A 150 -3.72 2.13 -24.96
C ASP A 150 -3.15 1.16 -23.94
N LEU A 151 -2.08 0.44 -24.30
CA LEU A 151 -1.46 -0.52 -23.41
C LEU A 151 -0.72 0.15 -22.24
N ALA A 152 -0.13 1.33 -22.43
CA ALA A 152 0.49 2.10 -21.36
C ALA A 152 -0.51 2.42 -20.24
N LEU A 153 -1.70 2.87 -20.57
CA LEU A 153 -2.77 3.13 -19.58
C LEU A 153 -3.32 1.83 -19.00
N GLY A 154 -3.49 0.78 -19.81
CA GLY A 154 -3.94 -0.54 -19.34
C GLY A 154 -2.95 -1.19 -18.37
N ALA A 155 -1.64 -1.09 -18.64
CA ALA A 155 -0.58 -1.57 -17.76
C ALA A 155 -0.47 -0.75 -16.48
N THR A 156 -0.65 0.57 -16.57
CA THR A 156 -0.77 1.42 -15.37
C THR A 156 -1.93 0.95 -14.50
N MET A 157 -3.11 0.69 -15.08
CA MET A 157 -4.23 0.15 -14.32
C MET A 157 -3.99 -1.27 -13.78
N PHE A 158 -3.17 -2.07 -14.43
CA PHE A 158 -2.74 -3.37 -13.90
C PHE A 158 -1.99 -3.20 -12.57
N HIS A 159 -1.11 -2.20 -12.47
CA HIS A 159 -0.35 -1.92 -11.26
C HIS A 159 -1.16 -1.22 -10.15
N TRP A 160 -2.25 -0.53 -10.49
CA TRP A 160 -3.04 0.30 -9.56
C TRP A 160 -4.48 -0.18 -9.33
N GLY A 161 -4.90 -1.25 -10.00
CA GLY A 161 -6.25 -1.79 -9.95
C GLY A 161 -6.43 -2.97 -8.99
N LEU A 162 -6.98 -4.08 -9.51
CA LEU A 162 -7.43 -5.21 -8.68
C LEU A 162 -6.31 -5.86 -7.86
N HIS A 163 -5.09 -5.99 -8.40
CA HIS A 163 -4.01 -6.69 -7.74
C HIS A 163 -3.57 -6.04 -6.42
N PRO A 164 -3.20 -4.73 -6.36
CA PRO A 164 -2.86 -4.09 -5.10
C PRO A 164 -4.01 -4.14 -4.09
N TRP A 165 -5.24 -3.97 -4.55
CA TRP A 165 -6.39 -4.00 -3.65
C TRP A 165 -6.70 -5.40 -3.13
N ALA A 166 -6.40 -6.45 -3.89
CA ALA A 166 -6.45 -7.84 -3.40
C ALA A 166 -5.37 -8.12 -2.34
N ILE A 167 -4.14 -7.60 -2.53
CA ILE A 167 -3.07 -7.68 -1.52
C ILE A 167 -3.56 -7.05 -0.20
N TYR A 168 -4.10 -5.83 -0.27
CA TYR A 168 -4.63 -5.14 0.91
C TYR A 168 -5.84 -5.84 1.53
N ALA A 169 -6.74 -6.39 0.70
CA ALA A 169 -7.92 -7.10 1.16
C ALA A 169 -7.56 -8.35 1.97
N VAL A 170 -6.53 -9.10 1.58
CA VAL A 170 -6.06 -10.29 2.32
C VAL A 170 -5.61 -9.90 3.73
N VAL A 171 -4.78 -8.89 3.86
CA VAL A 171 -4.29 -8.43 5.17
C VAL A 171 -5.44 -7.86 6.00
N ALA A 172 -6.22 -6.96 5.41
CA ALA A 172 -7.32 -6.28 6.11
C ALA A 172 -8.39 -7.26 6.59
N LEU A 173 -8.78 -8.21 5.74
CA LEU A 173 -9.77 -9.23 6.11
C LEU A 173 -9.25 -10.16 7.18
N SER A 174 -7.97 -10.55 7.13
CA SER A 174 -7.35 -11.38 8.14
C SER A 174 -7.32 -10.66 9.50
N LEU A 175 -6.84 -9.43 9.53
CA LEU A 175 -6.84 -8.62 10.75
C LEU A 175 -8.24 -8.44 11.31
N ALA A 176 -9.21 -8.05 10.48
CA ALA A 176 -10.60 -7.85 10.91
C ALA A 176 -11.24 -9.13 11.43
N PHE A 177 -11.08 -10.25 10.72
CA PHE A 177 -11.68 -11.52 11.10
C PHE A 177 -11.09 -12.06 12.40
N PHE A 178 -9.76 -12.16 12.50
CA PHE A 178 -9.14 -12.73 13.70
C PHE A 178 -9.29 -11.83 14.93
N SER A 179 -9.33 -10.51 14.75
CA SER A 179 -9.59 -9.59 15.86
C SER A 179 -11.08 -9.56 16.24
N TYR A 180 -11.98 -9.31 15.32
CA TYR A 180 -13.38 -9.07 15.65
C TYR A 180 -14.20 -10.35 15.90
N ASN A 181 -13.94 -11.42 15.14
CA ASN A 181 -14.68 -12.67 15.31
C ASN A 181 -14.03 -13.65 16.30
N LYS A 182 -12.71 -13.55 16.48
CA LYS A 182 -11.95 -14.47 17.36
C LYS A 182 -11.42 -13.82 18.62
N GLY A 183 -11.49 -12.49 18.74
CA GLY A 183 -11.03 -11.75 19.91
C GLY A 183 -9.50 -11.74 20.08
N LEU A 184 -8.75 -12.08 19.02
CA LEU A 184 -7.29 -12.07 19.05
C LEU A 184 -6.73 -10.65 18.91
N PRO A 185 -5.50 -10.36 19.37
CA PRO A 185 -4.85 -9.06 19.20
C PRO A 185 -4.82 -8.60 17.76
N LEU A 186 -4.94 -7.28 17.52
CA LEU A 186 -4.87 -6.71 16.18
C LEU A 186 -3.42 -6.60 15.69
N THR A 187 -2.80 -7.76 15.44
CA THR A 187 -1.43 -7.90 14.94
C THR A 187 -1.37 -8.94 13.83
N ILE A 188 -0.32 -8.88 13.00
CA ILE A 188 -0.16 -9.82 11.88
C ILE A 188 -0.03 -11.26 12.37
N ARG A 189 0.71 -11.50 13.45
CA ARG A 189 0.90 -12.83 14.04
C ARG A 189 -0.40 -13.51 14.46
N SER A 190 -1.42 -12.76 14.83
CA SER A 190 -2.74 -13.29 15.22
C SER A 190 -3.41 -14.06 14.09
N ALA A 191 -3.17 -13.69 12.83
CA ALA A 191 -3.70 -14.39 11.67
C ALA A 191 -3.19 -15.82 11.54
N PHE A 192 -2.05 -16.14 12.17
CA PHE A 192 -1.44 -17.48 12.13
C PHE A 192 -1.90 -18.41 13.26
N TYR A 193 -2.75 -17.94 14.15
CA TYR A 193 -3.29 -18.74 15.25
C TYR A 193 -3.90 -20.10 14.80
N PRO A 194 -4.58 -20.21 13.64
CA PRO A 194 -5.05 -21.50 13.14
C PRO A 194 -3.95 -22.55 12.95
N PHE A 195 -2.74 -22.13 12.58
CA PHE A 195 -1.60 -23.03 12.32
C PHE A 195 -0.84 -23.40 13.58
N ILE A 196 -0.48 -22.39 14.38
CA ILE A 196 0.54 -22.52 15.43
C ILE A 196 0.00 -22.25 16.82
N LYS A 197 -1.29 -21.95 16.98
CA LYS A 197 -1.96 -21.75 18.28
C LYS A 197 -1.18 -20.76 19.15
N ASP A 198 -0.94 -21.09 20.43
CA ASP A 198 -0.25 -20.23 21.38
C ASP A 198 1.23 -19.97 21.04
N HIS A 199 1.82 -20.74 20.10
CA HIS A 199 3.13 -20.40 19.55
C HIS A 199 3.12 -19.07 18.75
N SER A 200 1.93 -18.56 18.38
CA SER A 200 1.75 -17.21 17.83
C SER A 200 2.23 -16.12 18.80
N TRP A 201 2.26 -16.40 20.09
CA TRP A 201 2.72 -15.47 21.13
C TRP A 201 4.20 -15.64 21.49
N GLY A 202 4.87 -16.62 20.87
CA GLY A 202 6.29 -16.90 21.01
C GLY A 202 7.10 -16.42 19.79
N TRP A 203 8.30 -17.02 19.64
CA TRP A 203 9.28 -16.59 18.60
C TRP A 203 8.76 -16.62 17.18
N PHE A 204 7.91 -17.58 16.79
CA PHE A 204 7.32 -17.60 15.44
C PHE A 204 6.50 -16.34 15.18
N GLY A 205 5.64 -15.96 16.14
CA GLY A 205 4.87 -14.73 16.03
C GLY A 205 5.73 -13.47 16.08
N HIS A 206 6.78 -13.46 16.91
CA HIS A 206 7.71 -12.33 16.98
C HIS A 206 8.42 -12.09 15.64
N VAL A 207 8.89 -13.16 14.98
CA VAL A 207 9.50 -13.04 13.63
C VAL A 207 8.50 -12.50 12.61
N ILE A 208 7.26 -13.00 12.63
CA ILE A 208 6.20 -12.50 11.73
C ILE A 208 5.96 -11.00 11.94
N ASP A 209 5.82 -10.56 13.18
CA ASP A 209 5.58 -9.15 13.48
C ASP A 209 6.80 -8.27 13.15
N VAL A 210 8.04 -8.74 13.38
CA VAL A 210 9.26 -8.02 12.97
C VAL A 210 9.31 -7.88 11.44
N VAL A 211 9.03 -8.94 10.69
CA VAL A 211 8.97 -8.87 9.22
C VAL A 211 7.88 -7.89 8.77
N ALA A 212 6.72 -7.87 9.44
CA ALA A 212 5.64 -6.93 9.15
C ALA A 212 6.04 -5.47 9.45
N VAL A 213 6.73 -5.22 10.57
CA VAL A 213 7.27 -3.89 10.91
C VAL A 213 8.28 -3.43 9.88
N MET A 214 9.23 -4.31 9.50
CA MET A 214 10.24 -3.97 8.49
C MET A 214 9.60 -3.69 7.13
N ALA A 215 8.64 -4.53 6.69
CA ALA A 215 7.89 -4.27 5.47
C ALA A 215 7.19 -2.91 5.53
N THR A 216 6.45 -2.63 6.59
CA THR A 216 5.69 -1.39 6.76
C THR A 216 6.58 -0.16 6.74
N ILE A 217 7.65 -0.15 7.54
CA ILE A 217 8.49 1.06 7.69
C ILE A 217 9.28 1.36 6.41
N PHE A 218 9.81 0.34 5.74
CA PHE A 218 10.53 0.53 4.47
C PHE A 218 9.58 0.84 3.31
N GLY A 219 8.39 0.24 3.28
CA GLY A 219 7.35 0.59 2.31
C GLY A 219 6.89 2.05 2.44
N LEU A 220 6.66 2.52 3.66
CA LEU A 220 6.36 3.93 3.94
C LEU A 220 7.53 4.84 3.56
N ALA A 221 8.75 4.51 3.98
CA ALA A 221 9.94 5.30 3.66
C ALA A 221 10.18 5.42 2.14
N THR A 222 9.88 4.38 1.37
CA THR A 222 9.89 4.42 -0.10
C THR A 222 8.94 5.49 -0.63
N SER A 223 7.71 5.53 -0.14
CA SER A 223 6.71 6.55 -0.54
C SER A 223 7.12 7.96 -0.10
N LEU A 224 7.65 8.10 1.11
CA LEU A 224 8.16 9.37 1.62
C LEU A 224 9.34 9.87 0.76
N GLY A 225 10.22 8.97 0.33
CA GLY A 225 11.30 9.27 -0.61
C GLY A 225 10.79 9.80 -1.95
N PHE A 226 9.76 9.15 -2.53
CA PHE A 226 9.10 9.65 -3.74
C PHE A 226 8.49 11.03 -3.53
N GLY A 227 7.81 11.25 -2.41
CA GLY A 227 7.23 12.54 -2.06
C GLY A 227 8.29 13.64 -1.94
N ALA A 228 9.43 13.35 -1.32
CA ALA A 228 10.53 14.30 -1.20
C ALA A 228 11.15 14.65 -2.57
N GLN A 229 11.35 13.63 -3.43
CA GLN A 229 11.84 13.84 -4.81
C GLN A 229 10.85 14.68 -5.64
N GLN A 230 9.56 14.36 -5.58
CA GLN A 230 8.54 15.10 -6.35
C GLN A 230 8.37 16.53 -5.85
N ALA A 231 8.37 16.76 -4.54
CA ALA A 231 8.28 18.11 -3.98
C ALA A 231 9.52 18.93 -4.33
N ALA A 232 10.73 18.35 -4.23
CA ALA A 232 11.97 19.02 -4.64
C ALA A 232 11.97 19.33 -6.15
N GLY A 233 11.56 18.37 -6.99
CA GLY A 233 11.39 18.56 -8.42
C GLY A 233 10.42 19.68 -8.74
N GLY A 234 9.26 19.72 -8.09
CA GLY A 234 8.27 20.79 -8.26
C GLY A 234 8.79 22.18 -7.86
N LEU A 235 9.51 22.25 -6.73
CA LEU A 235 10.16 23.51 -6.30
C LEU A 235 11.23 23.96 -7.30
N SER A 236 11.99 23.01 -7.85
CA SER A 236 12.96 23.31 -8.92
C SER A 236 12.28 23.81 -10.17
N TYR A 237 11.23 23.14 -10.60
CA TYR A 237 10.49 23.46 -11.83
C TYR A 237 9.83 24.85 -11.76
N LEU A 238 9.22 25.20 -10.62
CA LEU A 238 8.51 26.47 -10.47
C LEU A 238 9.39 27.64 -10.06
N PHE A 239 10.39 27.41 -9.21
CA PHE A 239 11.12 28.48 -8.52
C PHE A 239 12.63 28.42 -8.74
N GLY A 240 13.13 27.45 -9.53
CA GLY A 240 14.56 27.28 -9.78
C GLY A 240 15.38 26.86 -8.55
N ILE A 241 14.75 26.29 -7.53
CA ILE A 241 15.43 25.76 -6.34
C ILE A 241 16.12 24.44 -6.73
N ASP A 242 17.36 24.24 -6.30
CA ASP A 242 18.05 22.98 -6.55
C ASP A 242 17.25 21.76 -6.03
N SER A 243 17.01 20.76 -6.88
CA SER A 243 16.28 19.55 -6.55
C SER A 243 17.15 18.43 -5.95
N GLY A 244 18.43 18.72 -5.71
CA GLY A 244 19.39 17.76 -5.21
C GLY A 244 19.10 17.25 -3.80
N ILE A 245 19.97 16.34 -3.34
CA ILE A 245 19.80 15.62 -2.07
C ILE A 245 19.59 16.55 -0.86
N ASN A 246 20.23 17.71 -0.82
CA ASN A 246 20.10 18.65 0.30
C ASN A 246 18.67 19.18 0.42
N THR A 247 18.03 19.54 -0.69
CA THR A 247 16.63 19.99 -0.71
C THR A 247 15.68 18.86 -0.34
N GLN A 248 15.91 17.65 -0.84
CA GLN A 248 15.10 16.48 -0.51
C GLN A 248 15.18 16.16 0.99
N ILE A 249 16.37 16.17 1.58
CA ILE A 249 16.55 15.96 3.03
C ILE A 249 15.92 17.10 3.84
N ALA A 250 16.05 18.36 3.41
CA ALA A 250 15.40 19.48 4.09
C ALA A 250 13.86 19.32 4.08
N ILE A 251 13.27 18.85 2.98
CA ILE A 251 11.85 18.52 2.89
C ILE A 251 11.49 17.41 3.87
N ILE A 252 12.25 16.31 3.90
CA ILE A 252 12.01 15.20 4.83
C ILE A 252 12.02 15.68 6.28
N ILE A 253 13.03 16.46 6.67
CA ILE A 253 13.15 17.01 8.03
C ILE A 253 11.95 17.90 8.35
N GLY A 254 11.60 18.82 7.45
CA GLY A 254 10.48 19.74 7.65
C GLY A 254 9.15 19.00 7.79
N VAL A 255 8.85 18.08 6.87
CA VAL A 255 7.60 17.33 6.86
C VAL A 255 7.51 16.35 8.03
N THR A 256 8.60 15.64 8.36
CA THR A 256 8.65 14.75 9.53
C THR A 256 8.43 15.54 10.83
N SER A 257 8.98 16.74 10.94
CA SER A 257 8.74 17.62 12.09
C SER A 257 7.27 18.01 12.22
N ILE A 258 6.60 18.32 11.11
CA ILE A 258 5.16 18.61 11.09
C ILE A 258 4.34 17.36 11.43
N ALA A 259 4.71 16.18 10.91
CA ALA A 259 4.08 14.92 11.24
C ALA A 259 4.18 14.61 12.75
N ILE A 260 5.34 14.83 13.36
CA ILE A 260 5.53 14.67 14.81
C ILE A 260 4.62 15.63 15.60
N ILE A 261 4.50 16.90 15.19
CA ILE A 261 3.57 17.85 15.81
C ILE A 261 2.12 17.35 15.70
N SER A 262 1.75 16.79 14.55
CA SER A 262 0.41 16.19 14.34
C SER A 262 0.19 15.01 15.28
N VAL A 263 1.15 14.09 15.38
CA VAL A 263 1.13 12.94 16.31
C VAL A 263 0.92 13.38 17.76
N VAL A 264 1.62 14.41 18.21
CA VAL A 264 1.50 14.97 19.58
C VAL A 264 0.12 15.55 19.84
N ARG A 265 -0.51 16.18 18.84
CA ARG A 265 -1.87 16.73 18.95
C ARG A 265 -2.96 15.68 18.96
N GLY A 266 -2.66 14.45 18.57
CA GLY A 266 -3.57 13.30 18.56
C GLY A 266 -4.48 13.23 17.33
N LEU A 267 -5.15 12.08 17.21
CA LEU A 267 -5.95 11.68 16.04
C LEU A 267 -7.08 12.66 15.69
N ASP A 268 -7.77 13.21 16.68
CA ASP A 268 -8.97 14.05 16.46
C ASP A 268 -8.63 15.49 16.04
N GLY A 269 -7.44 16.00 16.39
CA GLY A 269 -7.07 17.38 16.16
C GLY A 269 -6.18 17.66 14.96
N GLY A 270 -5.35 16.70 14.54
CA GLY A 270 -4.36 16.88 13.47
C GLY A 270 -4.64 16.05 12.24
N VAL A 271 -4.63 14.73 12.38
CA VAL A 271 -4.73 13.76 11.28
C VAL A 271 -6.01 13.91 10.47
N LYS A 272 -7.15 13.99 11.14
CA LYS A 272 -8.46 14.11 10.49
C LYS A 272 -8.59 15.40 9.68
N LEU A 273 -8.12 16.52 10.24
CA LEU A 273 -8.16 17.81 9.56
C LEU A 273 -7.29 17.79 8.30
N LEU A 274 -6.05 17.34 8.41
CA LEU A 274 -5.11 17.24 7.29
C LEU A 274 -5.60 16.27 6.21
N SER A 275 -6.16 15.12 6.61
CA SER A 275 -6.74 14.17 5.66
C SER A 275 -7.93 14.76 4.89
N ASN A 276 -8.81 15.49 5.55
CA ASN A 276 -9.95 16.15 4.88
C ASN A 276 -9.48 17.24 3.90
N ILE A 277 -8.50 18.05 4.30
CA ILE A 277 -7.89 19.05 3.41
C ILE A 277 -7.30 18.36 2.20
N ASN A 278 -6.52 17.31 2.41
CA ASN A 278 -5.85 16.57 1.37
C ASN A 278 -6.83 16.00 0.34
N MET A 279 -7.89 15.34 0.81
CA MET A 279 -8.93 14.79 -0.06
C MET A 279 -9.66 15.87 -0.87
N THR A 280 -9.93 17.02 -0.24
CA THR A 280 -10.56 18.15 -0.93
C THR A 280 -9.64 18.72 -2.02
N LEU A 281 -8.37 18.95 -1.71
CA LEU A 281 -7.39 19.46 -2.67
C LEU A 281 -7.15 18.48 -3.83
N ALA A 282 -7.09 17.17 -3.52
CA ALA A 282 -6.95 16.13 -4.56
C ALA A 282 -8.16 16.11 -5.50
N LEU A 283 -9.37 16.21 -4.95
CA LEU A 283 -10.59 16.28 -5.76
C LEU A 283 -10.63 17.55 -6.62
N VAL A 284 -10.23 18.71 -6.08
CA VAL A 284 -10.16 19.96 -6.83
C VAL A 284 -9.18 19.83 -8.00
N LEU A 285 -7.98 19.28 -7.76
CA LEU A 285 -6.99 19.08 -8.82
C LEU A 285 -7.49 18.11 -9.90
N LEU A 286 -8.11 16.97 -9.49
CA LEU A 286 -8.69 16.01 -10.41
C LEU A 286 -9.77 16.64 -11.30
N LEU A 287 -10.73 17.35 -10.70
CA LEU A 287 -11.81 18.01 -11.45
C LEU A 287 -11.28 19.10 -12.40
N PHE A 288 -10.24 19.81 -11.97
CA PHE A 288 -9.56 20.77 -12.83
C PHE A 288 -8.94 20.09 -14.05
N VAL A 289 -8.13 19.03 -13.85
CA VAL A 289 -7.47 18.33 -14.96
C VAL A 289 -8.50 17.73 -15.92
N ILE A 290 -9.61 17.18 -15.41
CA ILE A 290 -10.72 16.71 -16.26
C ILE A 290 -11.32 17.87 -17.06
N ALA A 291 -11.64 18.98 -16.41
CA ALA A 291 -12.36 20.08 -17.06
C ALA A 291 -11.56 20.75 -18.17
N VAL A 292 -10.25 20.93 -17.97
CA VAL A 292 -9.39 21.67 -18.92
C VAL A 292 -8.57 20.76 -19.84
N GLY A 293 -8.38 19.49 -19.47
CA GLY A 293 -7.72 18.48 -20.29
C GLY A 293 -8.72 17.80 -21.22
N ALA A 294 -9.30 16.71 -20.76
CA ALA A 294 -10.19 15.88 -21.57
C ALA A 294 -11.62 16.45 -21.75
N GLY A 295 -12.11 17.28 -20.82
CA GLY A 295 -13.50 17.74 -20.80
C GLY A 295 -14.49 16.56 -20.82
N LEU A 296 -15.47 16.57 -21.72
CA LEU A 296 -16.39 15.44 -21.91
C LEU A 296 -15.71 14.22 -22.53
N GLY A 297 -14.54 14.35 -23.13
CA GLY A 297 -13.73 13.26 -23.65
C GLY A 297 -13.27 12.28 -22.57
N ILE A 298 -13.30 12.69 -21.29
CA ILE A 298 -12.92 11.84 -20.15
C ILE A 298 -13.67 10.51 -20.11
N PHE A 299 -14.95 10.47 -20.52
CA PHE A 299 -15.73 9.23 -20.55
C PHE A 299 -15.18 8.23 -21.57
N ASN A 300 -14.72 8.71 -22.74
CA ASN A 300 -14.07 7.86 -23.73
C ASN A 300 -12.71 7.38 -23.22
N GLU A 301 -11.96 8.25 -22.54
CA GLU A 301 -10.66 7.91 -21.97
C GLU A 301 -10.78 6.85 -20.86
N ILE A 302 -11.73 6.98 -19.97
CA ILE A 302 -12.06 5.98 -18.95
C ILE A 302 -12.45 4.64 -19.61
N ALA A 303 -13.30 4.67 -20.64
CA ALA A 303 -13.73 3.46 -21.34
C ALA A 303 -12.55 2.78 -22.05
N ARG A 304 -11.67 3.55 -22.70
CA ARG A 304 -10.45 3.07 -23.37
C ARG A 304 -9.49 2.44 -22.38
N THR A 305 -9.19 3.13 -21.29
CA THR A 305 -8.30 2.65 -20.24
C THR A 305 -8.85 1.39 -19.58
N ALA A 306 -10.15 1.36 -19.23
CA ALA A 306 -10.80 0.18 -18.66
C ALA A 306 -10.82 -1.00 -19.64
N GLY A 307 -11.07 -0.74 -20.93
CA GLY A 307 -11.04 -1.75 -21.99
C GLY A 307 -9.65 -2.35 -22.17
N SER A 308 -8.62 -1.51 -22.24
CA SER A 308 -7.21 -1.95 -22.32
C SER A 308 -6.80 -2.76 -21.10
N TYR A 309 -7.16 -2.30 -19.89
CA TYR A 309 -6.92 -3.04 -18.65
C TYR A 309 -7.58 -4.43 -18.67
N ALA A 310 -8.87 -4.49 -19.03
CA ALA A 310 -9.61 -5.77 -19.07
C ALA A 310 -9.04 -6.74 -20.10
N GLN A 311 -8.60 -6.26 -21.26
CA GLN A 311 -8.02 -7.09 -22.32
C GLN A 311 -6.63 -7.61 -21.95
N ASN A 312 -5.84 -6.82 -21.23
CA ASN A 312 -4.45 -7.10 -20.98
C ASN A 312 -4.14 -7.61 -19.56
N ILE A 313 -5.12 -7.69 -18.66
CA ILE A 313 -4.89 -8.17 -17.30
C ILE A 313 -4.33 -9.60 -17.27
N ILE A 314 -4.78 -10.50 -18.15
CA ILE A 314 -4.30 -11.89 -18.23
C ILE A 314 -2.89 -11.95 -18.82
N PRO A 315 -2.59 -11.36 -20.00
CA PRO A 315 -1.23 -11.31 -20.53
C PRO A 315 -0.23 -10.67 -19.56
N LEU A 316 -0.59 -9.55 -18.92
CA LEU A 316 0.27 -8.87 -17.94
C LEU A 316 0.48 -9.71 -16.67
N SER A 317 -0.48 -10.54 -16.30
CA SER A 317 -0.39 -11.44 -15.13
C SER A 317 0.45 -12.69 -15.41
N ASN A 318 0.79 -12.98 -16.66
CA ASN A 318 1.61 -14.13 -17.03
C ASN A 318 3.09 -13.85 -16.72
N TRP A 319 3.74 -14.78 -16.03
CA TRP A 319 5.19 -14.72 -15.71
C TRP A 319 6.03 -15.68 -16.56
N ILE A 320 5.38 -16.52 -17.37
CA ILE A 320 6.06 -17.57 -18.15
C ILE A 320 6.39 -17.05 -19.55
N GLY A 321 7.65 -17.15 -19.97
CA GLY A 321 8.07 -16.77 -21.30
C GLY A 321 7.93 -15.28 -21.61
N ARG A 322 8.12 -14.42 -20.62
CA ARG A 322 8.14 -12.95 -20.80
C ARG A 322 9.41 -12.55 -21.57
N GLU A 323 9.24 -11.72 -22.58
CA GLU A 323 10.34 -11.17 -23.38
C GLU A 323 10.61 -9.69 -23.03
N ASP A 324 9.69 -9.04 -22.33
CA ASP A 324 9.75 -7.65 -21.88
C ASP A 324 10.37 -7.52 -20.46
N GLU A 325 11.52 -8.14 -20.25
CA GLU A 325 12.17 -8.23 -18.94
C GLU A 325 12.39 -6.87 -18.27
N LYS A 326 12.74 -5.84 -19.02
CA LYS A 326 12.92 -4.49 -18.47
C LYS A 326 11.65 -3.96 -17.83
N PHE A 327 10.51 -4.10 -18.52
CA PHE A 327 9.22 -3.70 -17.99
C PHE A 327 8.81 -4.58 -16.81
N TYR A 328 8.87 -5.90 -16.99
CA TYR A 328 8.43 -6.87 -16.01
C TYR A 328 9.21 -6.76 -14.69
N ASN A 329 10.53 -6.77 -14.75
CA ASN A 329 11.42 -6.72 -13.59
C ASN A 329 11.54 -5.31 -13.01
N GLY A 330 11.56 -4.29 -13.86
CA GLY A 330 11.73 -2.90 -13.42
C GLY A 330 10.47 -2.27 -12.84
N TRP A 331 9.28 -2.70 -13.30
CA TRP A 331 8.02 -2.09 -12.91
C TRP A 331 7.11 -3.05 -12.14
N THR A 332 6.70 -4.17 -12.73
CA THR A 332 5.69 -5.05 -12.11
C THR A 332 6.18 -5.65 -10.80
N VAL A 333 7.41 -6.16 -10.76
CA VAL A 333 8.01 -6.73 -9.54
C VAL A 333 8.11 -5.67 -8.45
N PHE A 334 8.57 -4.48 -8.80
CA PHE A 334 8.64 -3.35 -7.86
C PHE A 334 7.25 -2.99 -7.30
N TYR A 335 6.24 -2.82 -8.16
CA TYR A 335 4.90 -2.46 -7.72
C TYR A 335 4.31 -3.51 -6.76
N TRP A 336 4.43 -4.80 -7.08
CA TRP A 336 3.93 -5.86 -6.18
C TRP A 336 4.67 -5.86 -4.85
N ALA A 337 5.98 -5.74 -4.86
CA ALA A 337 6.78 -5.65 -3.64
C ALA A 337 6.39 -4.43 -2.79
N TRP A 338 6.18 -3.28 -3.44
CA TRP A 338 5.78 -2.05 -2.76
C TRP A 338 4.39 -2.17 -2.12
N TRP A 339 3.40 -2.68 -2.86
CA TRP A 339 2.06 -2.91 -2.32
C TRP A 339 2.07 -3.94 -1.19
N ILE A 340 2.83 -5.02 -1.32
CA ILE A 340 3.01 -6.03 -0.27
C ILE A 340 3.61 -5.38 0.98
N SER A 341 4.64 -4.57 0.84
CA SER A 341 5.27 -3.84 1.95
C SER A 341 4.31 -2.86 2.63
N TRP A 342 3.46 -2.20 1.87
CA TRP A 342 2.45 -1.26 2.36
C TRP A 342 1.24 -1.93 3.01
N SER A 343 1.02 -3.20 2.73
CA SER A 343 -0.21 -3.90 3.07
C SER A 343 -0.52 -3.99 4.57
N PRO A 344 0.44 -4.08 5.52
CA PRO A 344 0.10 -4.01 6.94
C PRO A 344 -0.52 -2.67 7.35
N PHE A 345 0.00 -1.58 6.82
CA PHE A 345 -0.51 -0.24 7.08
C PHE A 345 -1.92 -0.05 6.52
N VAL A 346 -2.10 -0.21 5.21
CA VAL A 346 -3.41 -0.05 4.56
C VAL A 346 -4.40 -1.08 5.04
N GLY A 347 -3.95 -2.33 5.24
CA GLY A 347 -4.78 -3.42 5.73
C GLY A 347 -5.33 -3.17 7.13
N MET A 348 -4.53 -2.64 8.05
CA MET A 348 -4.99 -2.31 9.40
C MET A 348 -6.04 -1.18 9.37
N PHE A 349 -5.83 -0.16 8.55
CA PHE A 349 -6.81 0.92 8.39
C PHE A 349 -8.15 0.39 7.85
N ILE A 350 -8.12 -0.38 6.76
CA ILE A 350 -9.33 -0.96 6.16
C ILE A 350 -10.04 -1.89 7.15
N ALA A 351 -9.29 -2.72 7.90
CA ALA A 351 -9.86 -3.58 8.93
C ALA A 351 -10.67 -2.79 9.96
N ARG A 352 -10.10 -1.71 10.48
CA ARG A 352 -10.71 -0.87 11.52
C ARG A 352 -12.02 -0.21 11.10
N VAL A 353 -12.16 0.17 9.83
CA VAL A 353 -13.38 0.84 9.33
C VAL A 353 -14.44 -0.12 8.81
N SER A 354 -14.16 -1.44 8.80
CA SER A 354 -15.00 -2.43 8.11
C SER A 354 -15.81 -3.36 9.01
N LYS A 355 -15.79 -3.15 10.34
CA LYS A 355 -16.59 -3.94 11.28
C LYS A 355 -18.07 -3.92 10.90
N GLY A 356 -18.76 -5.05 11.05
CA GLY A 356 -20.18 -5.19 10.73
C GLY A 356 -20.47 -5.46 9.24
N ARG A 357 -19.48 -5.40 8.33
CA ARG A 357 -19.65 -5.80 6.92
C ARG A 357 -19.54 -7.31 6.78
N THR A 358 -20.20 -7.89 5.77
CA THR A 358 -19.95 -9.30 5.41
C THR A 358 -18.65 -9.42 4.63
N VAL A 359 -17.98 -10.58 4.69
CA VAL A 359 -16.76 -10.86 3.92
C VAL A 359 -16.95 -10.53 2.44
N ARG A 360 -18.09 -10.89 1.86
CA ARG A 360 -18.42 -10.59 0.45
C ARG A 360 -18.52 -9.09 0.19
N GLN A 361 -19.28 -8.36 1.01
CA GLN A 361 -19.39 -6.91 0.89
C GLN A 361 -18.03 -6.24 1.03
N PHE A 362 -17.24 -6.69 2.01
CA PHE A 362 -15.90 -6.21 2.25
C PHE A 362 -15.01 -6.35 1.02
N ILE A 363 -14.89 -7.56 0.47
CA ILE A 363 -13.98 -7.81 -0.66
C ILE A 363 -14.45 -7.04 -1.91
N ILE A 364 -15.74 -7.08 -2.23
CA ILE A 364 -16.27 -6.35 -3.41
C ILE A 364 -15.97 -4.86 -3.29
N ALA A 365 -16.21 -4.25 -2.14
CA ALA A 365 -15.96 -2.82 -1.95
C ALA A 365 -14.47 -2.48 -1.99
N VAL A 366 -13.62 -3.26 -1.31
CA VAL A 366 -12.17 -3.01 -1.28
C VAL A 366 -11.53 -3.19 -2.66
N LEU A 367 -12.00 -4.15 -3.45
CA LEU A 367 -11.49 -4.33 -4.81
C LEU A 367 -12.00 -3.26 -5.79
N LEU A 368 -13.29 -2.91 -5.73
CA LEU A 368 -13.89 -2.10 -6.79
C LEU A 368 -13.85 -0.59 -6.51
N VAL A 369 -14.14 -0.15 -5.28
CA VAL A 369 -14.25 1.29 -5.00
C VAL A 369 -12.94 2.03 -5.30
N PRO A 370 -11.79 1.61 -4.75
CA PRO A 370 -10.54 2.28 -5.05
C PRO A 370 -10.09 2.09 -6.51
N THR A 371 -10.33 0.92 -7.10
CA THR A 371 -9.99 0.65 -8.51
C THR A 371 -10.71 1.61 -9.45
N VAL A 372 -12.01 1.87 -9.23
CA VAL A 372 -12.78 2.83 -10.04
C VAL A 372 -12.24 4.24 -9.88
N VAL A 373 -11.90 4.64 -8.66
CA VAL A 373 -11.32 5.96 -8.42
C VAL A 373 -9.95 6.10 -9.09
N THR A 374 -9.10 5.09 -8.97
CA THR A 374 -7.79 5.06 -9.63
C THR A 374 -7.96 5.08 -11.16
N LEU A 375 -8.95 4.37 -11.70
CA LEU A 375 -9.26 4.40 -13.13
C LEU A 375 -9.59 5.82 -13.62
N ILE A 376 -10.42 6.56 -12.89
CA ILE A 376 -10.75 7.95 -13.23
C ILE A 376 -9.48 8.82 -13.15
N TRP A 377 -8.70 8.63 -12.08
CA TRP A 377 -7.47 9.41 -11.86
C TRP A 377 -6.43 9.18 -12.94
N MET A 378 -6.11 7.91 -13.24
CA MET A 378 -5.11 7.57 -14.26
C MET A 378 -5.56 7.94 -15.67
N SER A 379 -6.86 7.82 -15.97
CA SER A 379 -7.41 8.29 -17.24
C SER A 379 -7.30 9.81 -17.40
N ALA A 380 -7.50 10.56 -16.32
CA ALA A 380 -7.42 12.02 -16.37
C ALA A 380 -5.96 12.51 -16.49
N PHE A 381 -5.10 12.09 -15.59
CA PHE A 381 -3.71 12.57 -15.53
C PHE A 381 -2.81 11.87 -16.56
N GLY A 382 -2.87 10.55 -16.61
CA GLY A 382 -2.09 9.76 -17.56
C GLY A 382 -2.53 9.97 -18.99
N GLY A 383 -3.86 10.03 -19.22
CA GLY A 383 -4.43 10.37 -20.53
C GLY A 383 -3.96 11.73 -21.01
N ALA A 384 -4.05 12.77 -20.18
CA ALA A 384 -3.57 14.12 -20.52
C ALA A 384 -2.07 14.13 -20.86
N GLY A 385 -1.25 13.38 -20.12
CA GLY A 385 0.18 13.25 -20.42
C GLY A 385 0.42 12.60 -21.79
N ILE A 386 -0.22 11.48 -22.08
CA ILE A 386 -0.10 10.79 -23.37
C ILE A 386 -0.63 11.66 -24.52
N ASP A 387 -1.77 12.34 -24.35
CA ASP A 387 -2.31 13.23 -25.36
C ASP A 387 -1.34 14.36 -25.72
N GLN A 388 -0.67 14.95 -24.72
CA GLN A 388 0.37 15.97 -24.95
C GLN A 388 1.58 15.39 -25.70
N MET A 389 2.02 14.18 -25.35
CA MET A 389 3.11 13.50 -26.06
C MET A 389 2.75 13.22 -27.52
N GLN A 390 1.54 12.72 -27.79
CA GLN A 390 1.05 12.46 -29.14
C GLN A 390 0.89 13.74 -29.97
N ALA A 391 0.50 14.84 -29.32
CA ALA A 391 0.37 16.14 -29.97
C ALA A 391 1.71 16.88 -30.18
N GLY A 392 2.82 16.35 -29.63
CA GLY A 392 4.12 17.02 -29.67
C GLY A 392 4.14 18.32 -28.85
N VAL A 393 3.41 18.37 -27.74
CA VAL A 393 3.24 19.57 -26.92
C VAL A 393 4.01 19.42 -25.59
N GLY A 394 4.83 20.44 -25.29
CA GLY A 394 5.56 20.52 -24.02
C GLY A 394 6.74 19.58 -23.92
N GLU A 395 7.37 19.56 -22.73
CA GLU A 395 8.62 18.83 -22.49
C GLU A 395 8.43 17.30 -22.51
N LEU A 396 7.22 16.80 -22.18
CA LEU A 396 6.93 15.37 -22.23
C LEU A 396 6.91 14.82 -23.66
N ALA A 397 6.78 15.64 -24.68
CA ALA A 397 6.81 15.21 -26.08
C ALA A 397 8.13 14.51 -26.44
N ASP A 398 9.23 14.90 -25.81
CA ASP A 398 10.55 14.31 -25.99
C ASP A 398 10.77 13.04 -25.14
N GLY A 399 9.76 12.60 -24.41
CA GLY A 399 9.80 11.46 -23.47
C GLY A 399 10.03 11.89 -22.02
N VAL A 400 10.06 10.89 -21.11
CA VAL A 400 10.31 11.12 -19.69
C VAL A 400 11.82 11.32 -19.46
N SER A 401 12.21 12.51 -19.04
CA SER A 401 13.60 12.80 -18.65
C SER A 401 13.85 12.49 -17.18
N GLU A 402 12.91 12.88 -16.32
CA GLU A 402 12.95 12.69 -14.88
C GLU A 402 11.53 12.46 -14.37
N VAL A 403 11.33 11.34 -13.67
CA VAL A 403 9.99 10.89 -13.20
C VAL A 403 9.34 11.90 -12.26
N SER A 404 10.14 12.54 -11.41
CA SER A 404 9.65 13.51 -10.43
C SER A 404 9.08 14.78 -11.06
N LEU A 405 9.43 15.08 -12.30
CA LEU A 405 8.99 16.28 -13.04
C LEU A 405 7.76 16.04 -13.92
N ALA A 406 7.45 14.79 -14.27
CA ALA A 406 6.44 14.46 -15.27
C ALA A 406 5.07 15.10 -15.00
N LEU A 407 4.61 15.13 -13.75
CA LEU A 407 3.36 15.78 -13.36
C LEU A 407 3.41 17.29 -13.64
N PHE A 408 4.49 17.96 -13.29
CA PHE A 408 4.65 19.42 -13.47
C PHE A 408 4.80 19.79 -14.94
N GLN A 409 5.51 18.98 -15.73
CA GLN A 409 5.63 19.13 -17.17
C GLN A 409 4.27 19.00 -17.87
N MET A 410 3.41 18.08 -17.43
CA MET A 410 2.05 17.96 -17.94
C MET A 410 1.20 19.18 -17.54
N LEU A 411 1.24 19.59 -16.27
CA LEU A 411 0.48 20.74 -15.79
C LEU A 411 0.91 22.06 -16.44
N ALA A 412 2.17 22.19 -16.83
CA ALA A 412 2.71 23.38 -17.49
C ALA A 412 2.00 23.72 -18.82
N ASN A 413 1.43 22.72 -19.47
CA ASN A 413 0.68 22.91 -20.74
C ASN A 413 -0.82 23.15 -20.51
N LEU A 414 -1.28 23.21 -19.26
CA LEU A 414 -2.67 23.51 -18.89
C LEU A 414 -2.80 24.97 -18.40
N PRO A 415 -4.02 25.56 -18.45
CA PRO A 415 -4.25 26.88 -17.86
C PRO A 415 -3.86 26.90 -16.36
N TRP A 416 -3.44 28.05 -15.87
CA TRP A 416 -3.08 28.29 -14.48
C TRP A 416 -1.98 27.36 -13.93
N ALA A 417 -1.02 27.01 -14.79
CA ALA A 417 0.08 26.06 -14.49
C ALA A 417 0.78 26.34 -13.16
N MET A 418 1.10 27.61 -12.86
CA MET A 418 1.75 27.98 -11.59
C MET A 418 0.88 27.62 -10.37
N TRP A 419 -0.42 27.86 -10.42
CA TRP A 419 -1.33 27.56 -9.32
C TRP A 419 -1.57 26.07 -9.14
N THR A 420 -1.77 25.34 -10.23
CA THR A 420 -2.02 23.91 -10.20
C THR A 420 -0.77 23.13 -9.80
N SER A 421 0.42 23.53 -10.26
CA SER A 421 1.68 22.93 -9.83
C SER A 421 2.01 23.26 -8.37
N SER A 422 1.73 24.48 -7.91
CA SER A 422 1.86 24.82 -6.49
C SER A 422 0.90 24.00 -5.63
N LEU A 423 -0.34 23.80 -6.08
CA LEU A 423 -1.32 22.93 -5.42
C LEU A 423 -0.83 21.48 -5.36
N ALA A 424 -0.24 20.99 -6.44
CA ALA A 424 0.33 19.64 -6.48
C ALA A 424 1.47 19.46 -5.48
N ILE A 425 2.37 20.45 -5.33
CA ILE A 425 3.43 20.41 -4.30
C ILE A 425 2.82 20.35 -2.90
N VAL A 426 1.84 21.21 -2.61
CA VAL A 426 1.15 21.19 -1.30
C VAL A 426 0.49 19.85 -1.04
N LEU A 427 -0.18 19.28 -2.06
CA LEU A 427 -0.80 17.95 -1.97
C LEU A 427 0.22 16.87 -1.61
N VAL A 428 1.36 16.82 -2.30
CA VAL A 428 2.42 15.85 -2.03
C VAL A 428 2.92 15.98 -0.60
N LEU A 429 3.17 17.21 -0.13
CA LEU A 429 3.63 17.46 1.24
C LEU A 429 2.58 17.05 2.29
N VAL A 430 1.30 17.33 2.07
CA VAL A 430 0.22 16.93 3.00
C VAL A 430 0.02 15.41 2.97
N PHE A 431 0.11 14.76 1.80
CA PHE A 431 0.12 13.29 1.73
C PHE A 431 1.30 12.68 2.48
N PHE A 432 2.48 13.29 2.40
CA PHE A 432 3.63 12.87 3.17
C PHE A 432 3.32 12.92 4.68
N ILE A 433 2.84 14.07 5.19
CA ILE A 433 2.52 14.25 6.61
C ILE A 433 1.48 13.21 7.07
N THR A 434 0.40 13.05 6.33
CA THR A 434 -0.69 12.13 6.71
C THR A 434 -0.31 10.66 6.63
N SER A 435 0.55 10.28 5.67
CA SER A 435 1.06 8.91 5.54
C SER A 435 2.02 8.57 6.68
N SER A 436 2.95 9.47 7.02
CA SER A 436 3.89 9.28 8.13
C SER A 436 3.17 9.22 9.48
N ASP A 437 2.22 10.12 9.72
CA ASP A 437 1.43 10.14 10.95
C ASP A 437 0.62 8.84 11.12
N SER A 438 -0.09 8.42 10.08
CA SER A 438 -0.90 7.20 10.12
C SER A 438 -0.06 5.92 10.10
N GLY A 439 1.08 5.93 9.37
CA GLY A 439 2.01 4.81 9.31
C GLY A 439 2.68 4.53 10.63
N SER A 440 3.15 5.58 11.31
CA SER A 440 3.74 5.46 12.65
C SER A 440 2.77 4.88 13.67
N LEU A 441 1.45 5.17 13.57
CA LEU A 441 0.42 4.55 14.41
C LEU A 441 0.31 3.04 14.21
N VAL A 442 0.43 2.57 12.97
CA VAL A 442 0.36 1.13 12.68
C VAL A 442 1.59 0.40 13.19
N ILE A 443 2.79 0.94 12.92
CA ILE A 443 4.05 0.37 13.42
C ILE A 443 4.04 0.34 14.94
N ASP A 444 3.59 1.43 15.55
CA ASP A 444 3.44 1.57 16.99
C ASP A 444 2.51 0.49 17.57
N SER A 445 1.33 0.28 16.97
CA SER A 445 0.41 -0.76 17.40
C SER A 445 1.02 -2.16 17.33
N ILE A 446 1.73 -2.51 16.25
CA ILE A 446 2.39 -3.82 16.11
C ILE A 446 3.49 -3.96 17.16
N THR A 447 4.31 -2.92 17.35
CA THR A 447 5.44 -2.91 18.30
C THR A 447 5.03 -2.69 19.75
N ALA A 448 3.76 -2.38 20.01
CA ALA A 448 3.13 -2.38 21.34
C ALA A 448 2.33 -3.67 21.63
N GLY A 449 2.49 -4.72 20.79
CA GLY A 449 1.81 -6.01 20.98
C GLY A 449 0.32 -5.98 20.69
N GLY A 450 -0.12 -5.09 19.79
CA GLY A 450 -1.53 -4.94 19.38
C GLY A 450 -2.31 -3.88 20.15
N LYS A 451 -1.66 -3.09 20.99
CA LYS A 451 -2.29 -1.93 21.65
C LYS A 451 -2.55 -0.82 20.63
N LEU A 452 -3.74 -0.20 20.72
CA LEU A 452 -4.15 0.90 19.84
C LEU A 452 -3.88 2.29 20.46
N ASP A 453 -3.57 2.34 21.75
CA ASP A 453 -3.37 3.53 22.56
C ASP A 453 -1.92 3.65 23.10
N ALA A 454 -0.96 3.25 22.28
CA ALA A 454 0.43 3.33 22.66
C ALA A 454 0.88 4.78 22.94
N PRO A 455 1.87 4.97 23.84
CA PRO A 455 2.28 6.29 24.30
C PRO A 455 2.85 7.18 23.19
N VAL A 456 2.62 8.51 23.31
CA VAL A 456 3.10 9.51 22.34
C VAL A 456 4.62 9.43 22.06
N PRO A 457 5.53 9.23 23.06
CA PRO A 457 6.97 9.08 22.78
C PRO A 457 7.31 7.96 21.81
N GLN A 458 6.57 6.85 21.85
CA GLN A 458 6.77 5.71 20.94
C GLN A 458 6.37 6.04 19.52
N ARG A 459 5.26 6.77 19.33
CA ARG A 459 4.83 7.26 18.02
C ARG A 459 5.83 8.26 17.43
N ILE A 460 6.36 9.17 18.25
CA ILE A 460 7.42 10.10 17.83
C ILE A 460 8.65 9.32 17.37
N PHE A 461 9.04 8.28 18.10
CA PHE A 461 10.17 7.43 17.74
C PHE A 461 9.97 6.83 16.33
N TRP A 462 8.82 6.20 16.05
CA TRP A 462 8.58 5.58 14.75
C TRP A 462 8.45 6.60 13.62
N ALA A 463 7.75 7.72 13.81
CA ALA A 463 7.67 8.80 12.81
C ALA A 463 9.07 9.37 12.47
N THR A 464 9.95 9.48 13.48
CA THR A 464 11.34 9.88 13.27
C THR A 464 12.11 8.83 12.48
N MET A 465 11.96 7.55 12.80
CA MET A 465 12.63 6.45 12.09
C MET A 465 12.20 6.37 10.63
N GLU A 466 10.91 6.56 10.30
CA GLU A 466 10.42 6.64 8.92
C GLU A 466 11.15 7.72 8.11
N GLY A 467 11.23 8.93 8.65
CA GLY A 467 11.96 10.04 8.00
C GLY A 467 13.45 9.75 7.85
N LEU A 468 14.08 9.17 8.87
CA LEU A 468 15.50 8.80 8.81
C LEU A 468 15.78 7.72 7.75
N ILE A 469 14.93 6.70 7.63
CA ILE A 469 15.07 5.67 6.59
C ILE A 469 14.90 6.29 5.20
N ALA A 470 13.88 7.13 5.00
CA ALA A 470 13.67 7.81 3.73
C ALA A 470 14.90 8.67 3.35
N GLY A 471 15.41 9.45 4.29
CA GLY A 471 16.64 10.24 4.10
C GLY A 471 17.86 9.38 3.83
N ALA A 472 18.04 8.28 4.56
CA ALA A 472 19.15 7.34 4.36
C ALA A 472 19.10 6.66 2.99
N LEU A 473 17.92 6.25 2.52
CA LEU A 473 17.73 5.66 1.19
C LEU A 473 18.09 6.65 0.07
N LEU A 474 17.63 7.89 0.18
CA LEU A 474 17.96 8.94 -0.80
C LEU A 474 19.45 9.25 -0.79
N PHE A 475 20.05 9.39 0.40
CA PHE A 475 21.48 9.68 0.55
C PHE A 475 22.35 8.51 0.05
N GLY A 476 22.03 7.28 0.47
CA GLY A 476 22.77 6.07 0.08
C GLY A 476 22.60 5.73 -1.41
N GLY A 477 21.44 6.03 -2.00
CA GLY A 477 21.18 5.85 -3.43
C GLY A 477 21.93 6.84 -4.32
N GLY A 478 22.24 8.02 -3.81
CA GLY A 478 22.97 9.07 -4.54
C GLY A 478 22.29 9.44 -5.85
N ALA A 479 22.99 9.28 -6.97
CA ALA A 479 22.44 9.57 -8.31
C ALA A 479 21.30 8.61 -8.72
N ASP A 480 21.21 7.42 -8.12
CA ASP A 480 20.14 6.45 -8.34
C ASP A 480 19.28 6.27 -7.08
N ALA A 481 18.80 7.38 -6.54
CA ALA A 481 17.91 7.38 -5.37
C ALA A 481 16.60 6.61 -5.63
N LEU A 482 16.06 6.70 -6.84
CA LEU A 482 14.88 5.93 -7.26
C LEU A 482 15.14 4.41 -7.15
N GLY A 483 16.28 3.95 -7.65
CA GLY A 483 16.69 2.54 -7.55
C GLY A 483 16.87 2.06 -6.12
N ALA A 484 17.39 2.90 -5.22
CA ALA A 484 17.53 2.59 -3.80
C ALA A 484 16.16 2.45 -3.10
N LEU A 485 15.21 3.34 -3.40
CA LEU A 485 13.84 3.25 -2.89
C LEU A 485 13.14 1.97 -3.37
N GLN A 486 13.32 1.61 -4.64
CA GLN A 486 12.78 0.36 -5.20
C GLN A 486 13.43 -0.88 -4.56
N ALA A 487 14.76 -0.86 -4.37
CA ALA A 487 15.50 -1.95 -3.75
C ALA A 487 15.03 -2.21 -2.32
N ALA A 488 14.76 -1.15 -1.55
CA ALA A 488 14.22 -1.28 -0.21
C ALA A 488 12.86 -2.01 -0.21
N ALA A 489 11.92 -1.58 -1.04
CA ALA A 489 10.60 -2.20 -1.15
C ALA A 489 10.68 -3.68 -1.58
N ILE A 490 11.51 -4.01 -2.58
CA ILE A 490 11.67 -5.38 -3.09
C ILE A 490 12.28 -6.29 -2.02
N THR A 491 13.32 -5.81 -1.33
CA THR A 491 14.03 -6.62 -0.32
C THR A 491 13.14 -6.99 0.87
N VAL A 492 12.37 -6.04 1.39
CA VAL A 492 11.47 -6.31 2.53
C VAL A 492 10.15 -6.93 2.10
N GLY A 493 9.71 -6.68 0.88
CA GLY A 493 8.50 -7.26 0.29
C GLY A 493 8.62 -8.78 0.09
N LEU A 494 9.81 -9.27 -0.26
CA LEU A 494 10.02 -10.68 -0.53
C LEU A 494 9.67 -11.61 0.66
N PRO A 495 10.24 -11.46 1.86
CA PRO A 495 9.85 -12.30 2.99
C PRO A 495 8.39 -12.07 3.40
N PHE A 496 7.87 -10.86 3.27
CA PHE A 496 6.48 -10.59 3.62
C PHE A 496 5.49 -11.19 2.60
N THR A 497 5.89 -11.42 1.35
CA THR A 497 5.10 -12.18 0.36
C THR A 497 4.77 -13.59 0.87
N LEU A 498 5.75 -14.27 1.46
CA LEU A 498 5.55 -15.60 2.05
C LEU A 498 4.58 -15.56 3.23
N VAL A 499 4.68 -14.52 4.06
CA VAL A 499 3.73 -14.28 5.17
C VAL A 499 2.30 -14.12 4.63
N LEU A 500 2.09 -13.33 3.58
CA LEU A 500 0.77 -13.11 2.99
C LEU A 500 0.19 -14.37 2.35
N LEU A 501 1.00 -15.16 1.64
CA LEU A 501 0.55 -16.42 1.06
C LEU A 501 0.07 -17.41 2.14
N ALA A 502 0.84 -17.54 3.22
CA ALA A 502 0.42 -18.36 4.36
C ALA A 502 -0.83 -17.79 5.05
N MET A 503 -0.96 -16.46 5.10
CA MET A 503 -2.14 -15.79 5.66
C MET A 503 -3.42 -16.10 4.89
N CYS A 504 -3.38 -16.27 3.56
CA CYS A 504 -4.55 -16.71 2.77
C CYS A 504 -5.07 -18.06 3.25
N VAL A 505 -4.17 -19.02 3.50
CA VAL A 505 -4.54 -20.35 3.98
C VAL A 505 -5.09 -20.26 5.41
N ALA A 506 -4.43 -19.52 6.30
CA ALA A 506 -4.89 -19.31 7.68
C ALA A 506 -6.28 -18.66 7.73
N LEU A 507 -6.50 -17.64 6.91
CA LEU A 507 -7.79 -16.95 6.82
C LEU A 507 -8.90 -17.91 6.35
N TYR A 508 -8.64 -18.70 5.31
CA TYR A 508 -9.62 -19.68 4.81
C TYR A 508 -9.95 -20.74 5.86
N MET A 509 -8.95 -21.23 6.62
CA MET A 509 -9.17 -22.14 7.73
C MET A 509 -10.05 -21.51 8.82
N GLY A 510 -9.76 -20.26 9.20
CA GLY A 510 -10.54 -19.52 10.18
C GLY A 510 -11.99 -19.30 9.76
N LEU A 511 -12.21 -18.84 8.53
CA LEU A 511 -13.56 -18.63 7.97
C LEU A 511 -14.34 -19.94 7.84
N SER A 512 -13.68 -21.02 7.40
CA SER A 512 -14.30 -22.33 7.30
C SER A 512 -14.71 -22.89 8.66
N HIS A 513 -13.88 -22.69 9.69
CA HIS A 513 -14.21 -23.05 11.07
C HIS A 513 -15.41 -22.25 11.59
N GLU A 514 -15.40 -20.92 11.40
CA GLU A 514 -16.51 -20.03 11.79
C GLU A 514 -17.83 -20.53 11.22
N ARG A 515 -17.85 -20.80 9.93
CA ARG A 515 -19.04 -21.28 9.23
C ARG A 515 -19.57 -22.62 9.79
N ARG A 516 -18.66 -23.60 10.01
CA ARG A 516 -19.05 -24.95 10.40
C ARG A 516 -19.47 -25.05 11.86
N TYR A 517 -18.75 -24.39 12.75
CA TYR A 517 -18.85 -24.62 14.17
C TYR A 517 -19.51 -23.49 14.97
N VAL A 518 -19.42 -22.26 14.46
CA VAL A 518 -20.04 -21.10 15.12
C VAL A 518 -21.41 -20.82 14.56
N LEU A 519 -21.57 -20.86 13.22
CA LEU A 519 -22.86 -20.57 12.56
C LEU A 519 -23.74 -21.82 12.37
N GLY A 520 -23.27 -23.01 12.73
CA GLY A 520 -24.05 -24.26 12.65
C GLY A 520 -24.36 -24.73 11.22
N GLU A 521 -23.69 -24.20 10.20
CA GLU A 521 -23.93 -24.56 8.79
C GLU A 521 -23.20 -25.85 8.35
N GLY A 522 -22.62 -26.61 9.27
CA GLY A 522 -21.92 -27.87 9.00
C GLY A 522 -22.83 -29.11 9.17
N ARG A 523 -22.49 -30.21 8.49
CA ARG A 523 -23.24 -31.48 8.49
C ARG A 523 -23.46 -32.12 9.88
N GLY A 524 -22.91 -31.60 10.98
CA GLY A 524 -23.07 -32.12 12.34
C GLY A 524 -24.36 -31.70 13.05
N ALA A 525 -25.03 -30.61 12.62
CA ALA A 525 -26.24 -30.13 13.30
C ALA A 525 -27.50 -30.96 12.94
N LYS A 526 -27.46 -31.79 11.90
CA LYS A 526 -28.59 -32.65 11.52
C LYS A 526 -28.57 -34.04 12.17
N GLY A 527 -27.48 -34.43 12.82
CA GLY A 527 -27.37 -35.76 13.45
C GLY A 527 -27.86 -35.80 14.90
N ASP A 528 -27.66 -34.72 15.64
CA ASP A 528 -27.93 -34.71 17.09
C ASP A 528 -29.40 -34.36 17.43
N SER A 529 -30.14 -33.68 16.55
CA SER A 529 -31.58 -33.43 16.77
C SER A 529 -32.44 -34.65 16.49
N ALA A 530 -32.06 -35.53 15.55
CA ALA A 530 -32.78 -36.75 15.25
C ALA A 530 -32.57 -37.85 16.31
N ALA A 531 -31.43 -37.82 17.05
CA ALA A 531 -31.15 -38.75 18.14
C ALA A 531 -31.88 -38.38 19.44
N ALA A 532 -32.18 -37.10 19.65
CA ALA A 532 -32.90 -36.61 20.83
C ALA A 532 -34.42 -36.80 20.73
N GLU A 533 -34.98 -36.79 19.50
CA GLU A 533 -36.42 -37.04 19.30
C GLU A 533 -36.80 -38.55 19.23
N SER A 534 -35.81 -39.45 19.12
CA SER A 534 -36.07 -40.88 19.13
C SER A 534 -35.94 -41.54 20.53
N SER A 535 -35.62 -40.74 21.56
CA SER A 535 -35.45 -41.19 22.95
C SER A 535 -36.39 -40.50 23.95
N ALA A 536 -37.48 -39.83 23.41
CA ALA A 536 -38.55 -39.30 24.26
C ALA A 536 -39.86 -40.12 24.10
#